data_42f7f1563a2238171e8e5fb1a652d79e
#
_entry.id   42f7f1563a2238171e8e5fb1a652d79e
#
_cell.length_a   1.000
_cell.length_b   1.000
_cell.length_c   1.000
_cell.angle_alpha   90.00
_cell.angle_beta   90.00
_cell.angle_gamma   90.00
#
_symmetry.space_group_name_H-M   'P 1'
#
loop_
_entity.id
_entity.type
_entity.pdbx_description
1 polymer ?
#
loop_
_entity_poly.entity_id
_entity_poly.type
_entity_poly.pdbx_seq_one_letter_code
_entity_poly.pdbx_strand_id
1 'polypeptide(L)'
;MTPAYRILVERSSIRVDVPGDTAERDNHRVRDEPWLSDEQQQVWRAFLRMSGELNERIERDLQQAAGMPHAYYLILAMLSEAPGRQLRMNQLADVVRASQSRVSHAIARLEETGWVRRMPAPGDRRGQIAELTDAGFERLVEVAPSHAETVRSIMFDPLSPDQLKNFDDICRTILGHLDPPPDGPPC
;
A
#
# COMPACT_ATOMS: atom_id res chain seq x y z
N MET A 1 -6.81 -19.02 12.15
CA MET A 1 -5.46 -18.66 12.60
C MET A 1 -4.47 -19.64 12.01
N THR A 2 -3.61 -19.20 11.10
CA THR A 2 -2.66 -20.05 10.36
C THR A 2 -1.51 -20.49 11.27
N PRO A 3 -0.93 -21.71 11.12
CA PRO A 3 0.12 -22.25 12.00
C PRO A 3 1.35 -21.33 12.18
N ALA A 4 1.68 -20.51 11.20
CA ALA A 4 2.80 -19.58 11.25
C ALA A 4 2.66 -18.50 12.35
N TYR A 5 1.44 -18.14 12.73
CA TYR A 5 1.19 -17.13 13.77
C TYR A 5 1.37 -17.68 15.19
N ARG A 6 1.17 -18.99 15.37
CA ARG A 6 1.28 -19.66 16.66
C ARG A 6 2.74 -19.81 17.13
N ILE A 7 3.67 -19.98 16.20
CA ILE A 7 5.11 -20.14 16.50
C ILE A 7 5.72 -18.83 16.99
N LEU A 8 5.18 -17.67 16.59
CA LEU A 8 5.67 -16.36 16.98
C LEU A 8 5.30 -15.96 18.42
N VAL A 9 4.24 -16.57 19.00
CA VAL A 9 3.74 -16.20 20.34
C VAL A 9 4.38 -17.03 21.45
N GLU A 10 4.76 -18.30 21.18
CA GLU A 10 5.24 -19.22 22.21
C GLU A 10 6.71 -19.02 22.62
N ARG A 11 7.54 -18.32 21.83
CA ARG A 11 8.95 -18.05 22.17
C ARG A 11 9.19 -16.84 23.08
N SER A 12 8.17 -16.06 23.40
CA SER A 12 8.30 -14.83 24.20
C SER A 12 8.43 -15.07 25.73
N SER A 13 8.48 -16.34 26.19
CA SER A 13 8.39 -16.67 27.62
C SER A 13 9.64 -17.33 28.22
N ILE A 14 10.76 -17.41 27.50
CA ILE A 14 11.99 -17.96 28.06
C ILE A 14 13.00 -16.81 28.30
N ARG A 15 13.04 -16.32 29.54
CA ARG A 15 14.19 -15.56 30.05
C ARG A 15 15.30 -16.56 30.37
N VAL A 16 16.39 -16.44 29.66
CA VAL A 16 17.67 -16.99 30.09
C VAL A 16 18.61 -15.82 30.38
N ASP A 17 18.91 -15.61 31.65
CA ASP A 17 19.96 -14.70 32.08
C ASP A 17 21.31 -15.25 31.63
N VAL A 18 22.05 -14.48 30.84
CA VAL A 18 23.47 -14.71 30.55
C VAL A 18 24.23 -13.41 30.88
N PRO A 19 25.27 -13.47 31.72
CA PRO A 19 26.04 -12.28 32.07
C PRO A 19 27.00 -11.86 30.96
N GLY A 20 27.11 -10.55 30.80
CA GLY A 20 28.04 -9.71 30.09
C GLY A 20 29.14 -10.32 29.24
N ASP A 21 29.17 -9.89 27.98
CA ASP A 21 30.46 -9.56 27.36
C ASP A 21 30.30 -8.42 26.34
N THR A 22 31.18 -7.46 26.49
CA THR A 22 31.41 -6.31 25.66
C THR A 22 32.03 -6.74 24.34
N ALA A 23 31.55 -6.28 23.21
CA ALA A 23 32.36 -5.83 22.08
C ALA A 23 31.51 -5.65 20.81
N GLU A 24 31.78 -4.60 20.11
CA GLU A 24 31.54 -4.38 18.70
C GLU A 24 31.58 -5.69 17.90
N ARG A 25 30.44 -6.19 17.43
CA ARG A 25 30.41 -7.32 16.52
C ARG A 25 29.50 -6.99 15.33
N ASP A 26 30.18 -6.52 14.32
CA ASP A 26 30.11 -6.95 12.93
C ASP A 26 28.70 -7.33 12.41
N ASN A 27 28.10 -6.36 11.72
CA ASN A 27 26.82 -6.44 11.03
C ASN A 27 26.78 -7.51 9.90
N HIS A 28 27.79 -8.39 9.80
CA HIS A 28 27.92 -9.39 8.72
C HIS A 28 27.54 -10.82 9.11
N ARG A 29 27.24 -11.12 10.39
CA ARG A 29 26.92 -12.49 10.83
C ARG A 29 25.45 -12.85 10.95
N VAL A 30 24.52 -11.98 10.59
CA VAL A 30 23.05 -12.22 10.74
C VAL A 30 22.47 -13.12 9.63
N ARG A 31 23.27 -13.54 8.64
CA ARG A 31 22.74 -14.34 7.50
C ARG A 31 22.68 -15.85 7.73
N ASP A 32 23.25 -16.38 8.80
CA ASP A 32 23.27 -17.83 9.05
C ASP A 32 22.11 -18.34 9.93
N GLU A 33 21.30 -17.46 10.53
CA GLU A 33 20.10 -17.86 11.25
C GLU A 33 18.85 -17.70 10.34
N PRO A 34 18.01 -18.74 10.22
CA PRO A 34 16.79 -18.68 9.40
C PRO A 34 15.69 -17.78 9.98
N TRP A 35 15.94 -17.11 11.08
CA TRP A 35 15.00 -16.29 11.83
C TRP A 35 15.43 -14.83 11.88
N LEU A 36 14.43 -13.94 12.00
CA LEU A 36 14.67 -12.53 12.28
C LEU A 36 15.27 -12.37 13.68
N SER A 37 16.19 -11.41 13.84
CA SER A 37 16.64 -10.99 15.17
C SER A 37 15.48 -10.40 15.99
N ASP A 38 15.64 -10.30 17.30
CA ASP A 38 14.62 -9.71 18.18
C ASP A 38 14.28 -8.27 17.77
N GLU A 39 15.28 -7.46 17.40
CA GLU A 39 15.07 -6.11 16.89
C GLU A 39 14.29 -6.09 15.56
N GLN A 40 14.69 -6.94 14.62
CA GLN A 40 13.98 -7.07 13.35
C GLN A 40 12.52 -7.53 13.55
N GLN A 41 12.28 -8.46 14.48
CA GLN A 41 10.93 -8.90 14.81
C GLN A 41 10.09 -7.78 15.42
N GLN A 42 10.69 -6.98 16.30
CA GLN A 42 10.00 -5.82 16.89
C GLN A 42 9.59 -4.81 15.82
N VAL A 43 10.52 -4.44 14.93
CA VAL A 43 10.24 -3.52 13.82
C VAL A 43 9.16 -4.10 12.88
N TRP A 44 9.27 -5.38 12.52
CA TRP A 44 8.28 -6.05 11.68
C TRP A 44 6.88 -6.04 12.28
N ARG A 45 6.74 -6.35 13.57
CA ARG A 45 5.44 -6.30 14.26
C ARG A 45 4.87 -4.89 14.33
N ALA A 46 5.72 -3.89 14.61
CA ALA A 46 5.31 -2.49 14.61
C ALA A 46 4.81 -2.04 13.22
N PHE A 47 5.52 -2.42 12.16
CA PHE A 47 5.13 -2.15 10.78
C PHE A 47 3.77 -2.79 10.42
N LEU A 48 3.59 -4.08 10.74
CA LEU A 48 2.33 -4.78 10.45
C LEU A 48 1.16 -4.13 11.19
N ARG A 49 1.34 -3.81 12.47
CA ARG A 49 0.31 -3.14 13.27
C ARG A 49 -0.01 -1.76 12.70
N MET A 50 1.00 -0.94 12.49
CA MET A 50 0.85 0.41 11.92
C MET A 50 0.10 0.36 10.58
N SER A 51 0.52 -0.49 9.66
CA SER A 51 -0.11 -0.63 8.33
C SER A 51 -1.58 -1.06 8.42
N GLY A 52 -1.90 -1.98 9.34
CA GLY A 52 -3.28 -2.40 9.59
C GLY A 52 -4.14 -1.26 10.12
N GLU A 53 -3.70 -0.60 11.19
CA GLU A 53 -4.43 0.51 11.81
C GLU A 53 -4.61 1.72 10.88
N LEU A 54 -3.59 2.04 10.04
CA LEU A 54 -3.69 3.08 9.01
C LEU A 54 -4.79 2.75 7.99
N ASN A 55 -4.76 1.55 7.42
CA ASN A 55 -5.73 1.14 6.42
C ASN A 55 -7.16 1.12 6.99
N GLU A 56 -7.35 0.60 8.20
CA GLU A 56 -8.66 0.59 8.87
C GLU A 56 -9.17 2.01 9.14
N ARG A 57 -8.30 2.92 9.53
CA ARG A 57 -8.68 4.31 9.80
C ARG A 57 -9.07 5.03 8.51
N ILE A 58 -8.28 4.91 7.45
CA ILE A 58 -8.58 5.51 6.15
C ILE A 58 -9.90 4.97 5.59
N GLU A 59 -10.10 3.65 5.64
CA GLU A 59 -11.35 3.01 5.18
C GLU A 59 -12.57 3.55 5.95
N ARG A 60 -12.47 3.62 7.27
CA ARG A 60 -13.55 4.11 8.14
C ARG A 60 -13.89 5.56 7.86
N ASP A 61 -12.88 6.43 7.76
CA ASP A 61 -13.07 7.86 7.57
C ASP A 61 -13.67 8.15 6.19
N LEU A 62 -13.19 7.49 5.13
CA LEU A 62 -13.78 7.59 3.78
C LEU A 62 -15.22 7.07 3.73
N GLN A 63 -15.48 5.96 4.40
CA GLN A 63 -16.83 5.42 4.46
C GLN A 63 -17.79 6.34 5.20
N GLN A 64 -17.34 6.98 6.28
CA GLN A 64 -18.17 7.94 7.05
C GLN A 64 -18.36 9.26 6.30
N ALA A 65 -17.32 9.80 5.71
CA ALA A 65 -17.36 11.11 5.04
C ALA A 65 -18.03 11.06 3.67
N ALA A 66 -17.86 9.97 2.93
CA ALA A 66 -18.23 9.88 1.53
C ALA A 66 -19.05 8.65 1.13
N GLY A 67 -19.30 7.70 2.05
CA GLY A 67 -19.94 6.42 1.71
C GLY A 67 -19.13 5.61 0.69
N MET A 68 -17.82 5.85 0.61
CA MET A 68 -16.95 5.31 -0.43
C MET A 68 -15.87 4.42 0.19
N PRO A 69 -15.73 3.14 -0.24
CA PRO A 69 -14.59 2.32 0.11
C PRO A 69 -13.26 2.93 -0.39
N HIS A 70 -12.18 2.79 0.38
CA HIS A 70 -10.85 3.29 0.02
C HIS A 70 -10.36 2.74 -1.35
N ALA A 71 -10.67 1.48 -1.64
CA ALA A 71 -10.34 0.89 -2.94
C ALA A 71 -10.96 1.64 -4.13
N TYR A 72 -12.17 2.19 -3.97
CA TYR A 72 -12.82 2.97 -5.02
C TYR A 72 -12.18 4.35 -5.16
N TYR A 73 -11.89 5.00 -4.03
CA TYR A 73 -11.13 6.26 -4.03
C TYR A 73 -9.80 6.11 -4.78
N LEU A 74 -9.02 5.07 -4.47
CA LEU A 74 -7.74 4.81 -5.16
C LEU A 74 -7.91 4.63 -6.66
N ILE A 75 -8.93 3.91 -7.11
CA ILE A 75 -9.22 3.74 -8.54
C ILE A 75 -9.52 5.08 -9.19
N LEU A 76 -10.39 5.89 -8.60
CA LEU A 76 -10.73 7.22 -9.14
C LEU A 76 -9.50 8.13 -9.19
N ALA A 77 -8.67 8.11 -8.13
CA ALA A 77 -7.43 8.89 -8.04
C ALA A 77 -6.43 8.48 -9.15
N MET A 78 -6.14 7.18 -9.29
CA MET A 78 -5.22 6.70 -10.31
C MET A 78 -5.71 6.98 -11.74
N LEU A 79 -7.01 6.84 -11.99
CA LEU A 79 -7.58 7.23 -13.27
C LEU A 79 -7.47 8.75 -13.52
N SER A 80 -7.63 9.58 -12.51
CA SER A 80 -7.55 11.04 -12.65
C SER A 80 -6.16 11.53 -13.04
N GLU A 81 -5.11 10.81 -12.61
CA GLU A 81 -3.71 11.12 -12.90
C GLU A 81 -3.23 10.55 -14.24
N ALA A 82 -3.97 9.59 -14.79
CA ALA A 82 -3.62 8.95 -16.05
C ALA A 82 -3.88 9.86 -17.27
N PRO A 83 -3.09 9.73 -18.35
CA PRO A 83 -3.33 10.44 -19.60
C PRO A 83 -4.74 10.19 -20.12
N GLY A 84 -5.49 11.27 -20.38
CA GLY A 84 -6.89 11.18 -20.81
C GLY A 84 -7.84 10.58 -19.79
N ARG A 85 -7.42 10.47 -18.52
CA ARG A 85 -8.17 9.82 -17.42
C ARG A 85 -8.55 8.37 -17.71
N GLN A 86 -7.66 7.63 -18.38
CA GLN A 86 -7.92 6.28 -18.88
C GLN A 86 -6.75 5.35 -18.56
N LEU A 87 -7.05 4.12 -18.15
CA LEU A 87 -6.08 3.03 -17.99
C LEU A 87 -6.64 1.71 -18.52
N ARG A 88 -5.79 0.87 -19.10
CA ARG A 88 -6.15 -0.53 -19.35
C ARG A 88 -6.42 -1.24 -18.03
N MET A 89 -7.35 -2.19 -18.02
CA MET A 89 -7.75 -2.91 -16.80
C MET A 89 -6.58 -3.61 -16.09
N ASN A 90 -5.63 -4.15 -16.84
CA ASN A 90 -4.41 -4.74 -16.27
C ASN A 90 -3.49 -3.68 -15.67
N GLN A 91 -3.25 -2.57 -16.36
CA GLN A 91 -2.47 -1.44 -15.84
C GLN A 91 -3.09 -0.87 -14.56
N LEU A 92 -4.42 -0.73 -14.53
CA LEU A 92 -5.12 -0.27 -13.34
C LEU A 92 -4.93 -1.25 -12.17
N ALA A 93 -4.98 -2.57 -12.41
CA ALA A 93 -4.72 -3.57 -11.40
C ALA A 93 -3.30 -3.48 -10.84
N ASP A 94 -2.32 -3.24 -11.71
CA ASP A 94 -0.91 -3.08 -11.34
C ASP A 94 -0.70 -1.82 -10.48
N VAL A 95 -1.24 -0.67 -10.88
CA VAL A 95 -1.04 0.59 -10.14
C VAL A 95 -1.77 0.62 -8.79
N VAL A 96 -2.96 0.02 -8.70
CA VAL A 96 -3.67 -0.09 -7.41
C VAL A 96 -3.23 -1.30 -6.56
N ARG A 97 -2.26 -2.07 -7.05
CA ARG A 97 -1.70 -3.26 -6.39
C ARG A 97 -2.79 -4.26 -5.96
N ALA A 98 -3.76 -4.51 -6.84
CA ALA A 98 -4.86 -5.43 -6.60
C ALA A 98 -4.98 -6.49 -7.70
N SER A 99 -5.65 -7.62 -7.41
CA SER A 99 -5.91 -8.62 -8.44
C SER A 99 -6.88 -8.09 -9.50
N GLN A 100 -6.73 -8.55 -10.75
CA GLN A 100 -7.62 -8.17 -11.86
C GLN A 100 -9.10 -8.44 -11.54
N SER A 101 -9.40 -9.52 -10.82
CA SER A 101 -10.76 -9.84 -10.39
C SER A 101 -11.32 -8.77 -9.44
N ARG A 102 -10.53 -8.36 -8.43
CA ARG A 102 -10.94 -7.30 -7.49
C ARG A 102 -11.18 -5.98 -8.20
N VAL A 103 -10.27 -5.59 -9.10
CA VAL A 103 -10.43 -4.37 -9.90
C VAL A 103 -11.66 -4.45 -10.80
N SER A 104 -11.89 -5.59 -11.46
CA SER A 104 -13.07 -5.78 -12.31
C SER A 104 -14.37 -5.64 -11.52
N HIS A 105 -14.44 -6.19 -10.30
CA HIS A 105 -15.61 -6.02 -9.43
C HIS A 105 -15.79 -4.57 -8.98
N ALA A 106 -14.70 -3.91 -8.57
CA ALA A 106 -14.77 -2.50 -8.16
C ALA A 106 -15.22 -1.60 -9.31
N ILE A 107 -14.66 -1.79 -10.52
CA ILE A 107 -15.06 -1.05 -11.71
C ILE A 107 -16.55 -1.29 -12.06
N ALA A 108 -17.05 -2.52 -11.93
CA ALA A 108 -18.47 -2.77 -12.16
C ALA A 108 -19.38 -1.94 -11.22
N ARG A 109 -18.98 -1.81 -9.95
CA ARG A 109 -19.71 -0.97 -8.99
C ARG A 109 -19.58 0.53 -9.30
N LEU A 110 -18.39 0.97 -9.72
CA LEU A 110 -18.17 2.36 -10.13
C LEU A 110 -18.90 2.71 -11.43
N GLU A 111 -19.15 1.75 -12.31
CA GLU A 111 -20.03 1.93 -13.49
C GLU A 111 -21.49 2.11 -13.09
N GLU A 112 -21.98 1.36 -12.10
CA GLU A 112 -23.35 1.50 -11.56
C GLU A 112 -23.61 2.92 -11.02
N THR A 113 -22.56 3.58 -10.46
CA THR A 113 -22.64 4.98 -10.00
C THR A 113 -22.47 6.02 -11.12
N GLY A 114 -22.04 5.59 -12.29
CA GLY A 114 -21.70 6.48 -13.41
C GLY A 114 -20.35 7.21 -13.26
N TRP A 115 -19.52 6.86 -12.29
CA TRP A 115 -18.22 7.52 -12.06
C TRP A 115 -17.10 7.02 -12.95
N VAL A 116 -17.23 5.80 -13.45
CA VAL A 116 -16.31 5.17 -14.40
C VAL A 116 -17.12 4.55 -15.53
N ARG A 117 -16.54 4.43 -16.71
CA ARG A 117 -17.08 3.61 -17.81
C ARG A 117 -16.01 2.69 -18.37
N ARG A 118 -16.42 1.51 -18.83
CA ARG A 118 -15.55 0.60 -19.59
C ARG A 118 -15.71 0.83 -21.07
N MET A 119 -14.60 0.75 -21.79
CA MET A 119 -14.58 0.84 -23.25
C MET A 119 -13.66 -0.24 -23.82
N PRO A 120 -13.92 -0.72 -25.05
CA PRO A 120 -12.99 -1.59 -25.76
C PRO A 120 -11.65 -0.87 -25.98
N ALA A 121 -10.54 -1.58 -25.76
CA ALA A 121 -9.22 -1.03 -26.04
C ALA A 121 -8.99 -0.92 -27.57
N PRO A 122 -8.50 0.22 -28.09
CA PRO A 122 -8.18 0.37 -29.50
C PRO A 122 -7.18 -0.71 -29.96
N GLY A 123 -7.51 -1.40 -31.05
CA GLY A 123 -6.66 -2.44 -31.63
C GLY A 123 -6.60 -3.77 -30.87
N ASP A 124 -7.32 -3.92 -29.76
CA ASP A 124 -7.33 -5.13 -28.94
C ASP A 124 -8.77 -5.56 -28.61
N ARG A 125 -9.26 -6.58 -29.33
CA ARG A 125 -10.65 -7.08 -29.19
C ARG A 125 -10.98 -7.65 -27.79
N ARG A 126 -9.96 -8.02 -27.01
CA ARG A 126 -10.10 -8.60 -25.66
C ARG A 126 -9.76 -7.61 -24.56
N GLY A 127 -9.06 -6.53 -24.90
CA GLY A 127 -8.65 -5.49 -23.97
C GLY A 127 -9.80 -4.57 -23.61
N GLN A 128 -9.85 -4.16 -22.35
CA GLN A 128 -10.76 -3.14 -21.85
C GLN A 128 -9.99 -2.01 -21.19
N ILE A 129 -10.53 -0.80 -21.33
CA ILE A 129 -10.05 0.43 -20.70
C ILE A 129 -11.13 0.88 -19.71
N ALA A 130 -10.68 1.26 -18.51
CA ALA A 130 -11.50 2.02 -17.58
C ALA A 130 -11.22 3.52 -17.77
N GLU A 131 -12.25 4.31 -17.86
CA GLU A 131 -12.21 5.77 -18.01
C GLU A 131 -12.98 6.44 -16.89
N LEU A 132 -12.36 7.43 -16.27
CA LEU A 132 -13.01 8.30 -15.28
C LEU A 132 -13.94 9.28 -16.01
N THR A 133 -15.21 9.29 -15.65
CA THR A 133 -16.18 10.26 -16.16
C THR A 133 -16.02 11.63 -15.50
N ASP A 134 -16.64 12.67 -16.05
CA ASP A 134 -16.66 13.98 -15.39
C ASP A 134 -17.36 13.91 -14.03
N ALA A 135 -18.45 13.16 -13.91
CA ALA A 135 -19.14 12.93 -12.64
C ALA A 135 -18.24 12.20 -11.62
N GLY A 136 -17.42 11.23 -12.07
CA GLY A 136 -16.42 10.56 -11.23
C GLY A 136 -15.30 11.51 -10.78
N PHE A 137 -14.86 12.39 -11.67
CA PHE A 137 -13.86 13.40 -11.33
C PHE A 137 -14.39 14.44 -10.33
N GLU A 138 -15.61 14.93 -10.52
CA GLU A 138 -16.26 15.83 -9.56
C GLU A 138 -16.39 15.18 -8.18
N ARG A 139 -16.80 13.91 -8.14
CA ARG A 139 -16.87 13.14 -6.89
C ARG A 139 -15.51 12.98 -6.23
N LEU A 140 -14.46 12.70 -6.99
CA LEU A 140 -13.09 12.63 -6.48
C LEU A 140 -12.66 13.98 -5.86
N VAL A 141 -12.88 15.09 -6.56
CA VAL A 141 -12.55 16.44 -6.08
C VAL A 141 -13.27 16.78 -4.78
N GLU A 142 -14.53 16.36 -4.63
CA GLU A 142 -15.31 16.57 -3.41
C GLU A 142 -14.72 15.78 -2.22
N VAL A 143 -14.25 14.55 -2.44
CA VAL A 143 -13.80 13.63 -1.39
C VAL A 143 -12.31 13.81 -1.03
N ALA A 144 -11.48 14.20 -1.99
CA ALA A 144 -10.03 14.28 -1.84
C ALA A 144 -9.54 15.13 -0.65
N PRO A 145 -10.14 16.30 -0.33
CA PRO A 145 -9.71 17.09 0.83
C PRO A 145 -9.86 16.34 2.17
N SER A 146 -10.98 15.64 2.37
CA SER A 146 -11.22 14.85 3.58
C SER A 146 -10.24 13.69 3.70
N HIS A 147 -9.98 12.99 2.59
CA HIS A 147 -8.98 11.92 2.57
C HIS A 147 -7.58 12.45 2.88
N ALA A 148 -7.17 13.56 2.26
CA ALA A 148 -5.86 14.17 2.52
C ALA A 148 -5.71 14.62 3.98
N GLU A 149 -6.75 15.14 4.61
CA GLU A 149 -6.78 15.51 6.02
C GLU A 149 -6.61 14.28 6.92
N THR A 150 -7.35 13.20 6.64
CA THR A 150 -7.19 11.94 7.36
C THR A 150 -5.75 11.45 7.27
N VAL A 151 -5.20 11.33 6.07
CA VAL A 151 -3.82 10.84 5.88
C VAL A 151 -2.81 11.75 6.58
N ARG A 152 -2.96 13.08 6.47
CA ARG A 152 -2.09 14.04 7.13
C ARG A 152 -2.10 13.83 8.65
N SER A 153 -3.27 13.82 9.25
CA SER A 153 -3.43 13.78 10.71
C SER A 153 -2.91 12.47 11.34
N ILE A 154 -3.07 11.34 10.65
CA ILE A 154 -2.70 10.05 11.23
C ILE A 154 -1.27 9.61 10.86
N MET A 155 -0.71 10.11 9.77
CA MET A 155 0.59 9.64 9.28
C MET A 155 1.68 10.72 9.33
N PHE A 156 1.38 11.97 8.99
CA PHE A 156 2.40 12.99 8.79
C PHE A 156 2.54 13.95 9.96
N ASP A 157 1.44 14.43 10.55
CA ASP A 157 1.47 15.37 11.67
C ASP A 157 2.19 14.83 12.92
N PRO A 158 2.16 13.52 13.23
CA PRO A 158 2.94 12.98 14.34
C PRO A 158 4.45 12.95 14.12
N LEU A 159 4.94 13.15 12.89
CA LEU A 159 6.36 13.02 12.54
C LEU A 159 7.08 14.37 12.58
N SER A 160 8.29 14.37 13.14
CA SER A 160 9.22 15.49 12.94
C SER A 160 9.73 15.51 11.48
N PRO A 161 10.27 16.67 10.99
CA PRO A 161 10.85 16.76 9.66
C PRO A 161 11.94 15.69 9.38
N ASP A 162 12.78 15.38 10.38
CA ASP A 162 13.81 14.35 10.24
C ASP A 162 13.23 12.95 10.18
N GLN A 163 12.18 12.67 10.95
CA GLN A 163 11.46 11.38 10.88
C GLN A 163 10.78 11.20 9.54
N LEU A 164 10.16 12.25 8.99
CA LEU A 164 9.54 12.19 7.66
C LEU A 164 10.57 11.88 6.57
N LYS A 165 11.74 12.55 6.62
CA LYS A 165 12.84 12.28 5.68
C LYS A 165 13.35 10.84 5.80
N ASN A 166 13.61 10.39 7.03
CA ASN A 166 14.07 9.02 7.25
C ASN A 166 13.05 7.98 6.80
N PHE A 167 11.76 8.26 6.99
CA PHE A 167 10.69 7.38 6.54
C PHE A 167 10.62 7.30 5.01
N ASP A 168 10.78 8.42 4.28
CA ASP A 168 10.88 8.43 2.82
C ASP A 168 12.08 7.59 2.34
N ASP A 169 13.27 7.77 2.95
CA ASP A 169 14.48 7.02 2.62
C ASP A 169 14.30 5.51 2.86
N ILE A 170 13.67 5.11 3.96
CA ILE A 170 13.35 3.71 4.27
C ILE A 170 12.39 3.13 3.23
N CYS A 171 11.31 3.84 2.93
CA CYS A 171 10.34 3.40 1.93
C CYS A 171 10.98 3.20 0.56
N ARG A 172 11.80 4.15 0.09
CA ARG A 172 12.52 4.05 -1.20
C ARG A 172 13.48 2.87 -1.23
N THR A 173 14.22 2.66 -0.15
CA THR A 173 15.17 1.54 -0.02
C THR A 173 14.45 0.19 -0.16
N ILE A 174 13.35 0.02 0.58
CA ILE A 174 12.57 -1.23 0.55
C ILE A 174 11.90 -1.42 -0.82
N LEU A 175 11.29 -0.39 -1.38
CA LEU A 175 10.64 -0.45 -2.69
C LEU A 175 11.65 -0.76 -3.80
N GLY A 176 12.83 -0.15 -3.79
CA GLY A 176 13.89 -0.45 -4.75
C GLY A 176 14.41 -1.90 -4.69
N HIS A 177 14.28 -2.55 -3.53
CA HIS A 177 14.60 -3.97 -3.38
C HIS A 177 13.46 -4.89 -3.84
N LEU A 178 12.22 -4.49 -3.61
CA LEU A 178 11.03 -5.28 -3.99
C LEU A 178 10.72 -5.24 -5.49
N ASP A 179 11.05 -4.13 -6.14
CA ASP A 179 10.78 -3.89 -7.56
C ASP A 179 12.04 -3.30 -8.20
N PRO A 180 13.15 -4.09 -8.26
CA PRO A 180 14.39 -3.61 -8.84
C PRO A 180 14.16 -3.24 -10.31
N PRO A 181 14.80 -2.16 -10.83
CA PRO A 181 14.74 -1.84 -12.24
C PRO A 181 15.20 -3.05 -13.06
N PRO A 182 14.59 -3.31 -14.23
CA PRO A 182 15.00 -4.43 -15.07
C PRO A 182 16.49 -4.31 -15.37
N ASP A 183 17.26 -5.38 -15.06
CA ASP A 183 18.67 -5.47 -15.34
C ASP A 183 18.90 -5.38 -16.86
N GLY A 184 19.40 -4.23 -17.31
CA GLY A 184 19.85 -4.03 -18.68
C GLY A 184 19.90 -2.55 -19.06
N PRO A 185 20.93 -2.10 -19.78
CA PRO A 185 20.94 -0.78 -20.38
C PRO A 185 19.76 -0.65 -21.35
N PRO A 186 19.12 0.52 -21.44
CA PRO A 186 18.08 0.73 -22.45
C PRO A 186 18.71 0.50 -23.84
N CYS A 187 18.11 -0.41 -24.61
CA CYS A 187 18.43 -0.59 -26.02
C CYS A 187 18.01 0.63 -26.83
#